data_f9085ccb63a74a43cc0136291a8746aa
#
_entry.id   f9085ccb63a74a43cc0136291a8746aa
#
_cell.length_a   1.000
_cell.length_b   1.000
_cell.length_c   1.000
_cell.angle_alpha   90.00
_cell.angle_beta   90.00
_cell.angle_gamma   90.00
#
_symmetry.space_group_name_H-M   'P 1'
#
loop_
_entity.id
_entity.type
_entity.pdbx_description
1 polymer ?
#
loop_
_entity_poly.entity_id
_entity_poly.type
_entity_poly.pdbx_seq_one_letter_code
_entity_poly.pdbx_strand_id
1 'polypeptide(L)'
;MNSPEVLDIVDYQGGDIAGITQKIKDGFFNDLGITTIWISPITQNPWDAWGLNKFPNGNKYDNTKAYTKFSGYHGYWPIYATEVEKRFTTEEELHEMLAVAHAHGLNVILDYVANHMHINSPTLREHPDWHTDSILPDGRRNLELWDEARLTTWFDVHIPTLDLERPEVCAPMTDSALVWLEKFDFDGFRHDACKHIP
;
A
#
# COMPACT_ATOMS: atom_id res chain seq x y z
N MET A 1 7.68 15.59 4.65
CA MET A 1 7.63 16.20 6.01
C MET A 1 6.87 15.25 6.89
N ASN A 2 7.46 14.86 8.02
CA ASN A 2 6.84 13.96 8.99
C ASN A 2 5.69 14.67 9.71
N SER A 3 4.66 13.92 10.10
CA SER A 3 3.59 14.49 10.92
C SER A 3 4.10 14.76 12.34
N PRO A 4 3.93 15.96 12.91
CA PRO A 4 4.39 16.27 14.26
C PRO A 4 3.68 15.49 15.36
N GLU A 5 2.63 14.75 15.02
CA GLU A 5 1.84 13.94 15.96
C GLU A 5 2.24 12.46 15.95
N VAL A 6 3.22 12.06 15.12
CA VAL A 6 3.70 10.69 14.97
C VAL A 6 5.06 10.55 15.65
N LEU A 7 5.25 9.46 16.38
CA LEU A 7 6.58 9.11 16.89
C LEU A 7 7.50 8.78 15.71
N ASP A 8 8.72 9.28 15.73
CA ASP A 8 9.70 9.07 14.66
C ASP A 8 9.86 7.60 14.26
N ILE A 9 9.78 6.68 15.22
CA ILE A 9 9.93 5.24 14.98
C ILE A 9 8.82 4.61 14.13
N VAL A 10 7.67 5.29 13.98
CA VAL A 10 6.49 4.83 13.22
C VAL A 10 6.07 5.82 12.14
N ASP A 11 7.01 6.58 11.66
CA ASP A 11 6.85 7.54 10.58
C ASP A 11 7.90 7.30 9.47
N TYR A 12 7.86 8.09 8.41
CA TYR A 12 8.84 8.02 7.32
C TYR A 12 10.24 8.36 7.86
N GLN A 13 11.17 7.39 7.75
CA GLN A 13 12.53 7.49 8.27
C GLN A 13 13.58 7.72 7.17
N GLY A 14 13.15 8.06 5.98
CA GLY A 14 13.98 8.04 4.79
C GLY A 14 13.93 6.67 4.10
N GLY A 15 14.86 6.45 3.16
CA GLY A 15 14.75 5.32 2.23
C GLY A 15 13.79 5.69 1.10
N ASP A 16 14.35 6.07 -0.03
CA ASP A 16 13.62 6.58 -1.18
C ASP A 16 14.13 5.91 -2.47
N ILE A 17 13.46 6.20 -3.56
CA ILE A 17 13.83 5.66 -4.88
C ILE A 17 15.19 6.17 -5.33
N ALA A 18 15.56 7.41 -4.99
CA ALA A 18 16.88 7.95 -5.30
C ALA A 18 18.00 7.15 -4.63
N GLY A 19 17.79 6.72 -3.37
CA GLY A 19 18.70 5.85 -2.65
C GLY A 19 18.86 4.48 -3.30
N ILE A 20 17.76 3.87 -3.80
CA ILE A 20 17.82 2.60 -4.56
C ILE A 20 18.62 2.82 -5.85
N THR A 21 18.35 3.88 -6.60
CA THR A 21 19.06 4.23 -7.82
C THR A 21 20.57 4.33 -7.60
N GLN A 22 20.97 4.98 -6.50
CA GLN A 22 22.39 5.07 -6.15
C GLN A 22 23.00 3.69 -5.85
N LYS A 23 22.30 2.84 -5.13
CA LYS A 23 22.78 1.47 -4.84
C LYS A 23 22.89 0.60 -6.08
N ILE A 24 22.02 0.79 -7.08
CA ILE A 24 22.14 0.12 -8.38
C ILE A 24 23.42 0.61 -9.09
N LYS A 25 23.62 1.95 -9.16
CA LYS A 25 24.80 2.55 -9.79
C LYS A 25 26.12 2.12 -9.13
N ASP A 26 26.10 1.90 -7.81
CA ASP A 26 27.25 1.42 -7.04
C ASP A 26 27.56 -0.08 -7.28
N GLY A 27 26.71 -0.80 -8.04
CA GLY A 27 26.87 -2.24 -8.29
C GLY A 27 26.46 -3.14 -7.14
N PHE A 28 25.88 -2.58 -6.07
CA PHE A 28 25.57 -3.32 -4.82
C PHE A 28 24.72 -4.58 -5.06
N PHE A 29 23.69 -4.48 -5.87
CA PHE A 29 22.80 -5.61 -6.15
C PHE A 29 23.47 -6.66 -7.06
N ASN A 30 24.27 -6.22 -8.03
CA ASN A 30 25.00 -7.10 -8.92
C ASN A 30 26.07 -7.90 -8.16
N ASP A 31 26.78 -7.27 -7.22
CA ASP A 31 27.78 -7.92 -6.36
C ASP A 31 27.15 -8.97 -5.44
N LEU A 32 25.89 -8.78 -5.05
CA LEU A 32 25.12 -9.78 -4.31
C LEU A 32 24.54 -10.90 -5.20
N GLY A 33 24.64 -10.80 -6.53
CA GLY A 33 24.07 -11.76 -7.48
C GLY A 33 22.55 -11.65 -7.59
N ILE A 34 21.95 -10.51 -7.23
CA ILE A 34 20.52 -10.27 -7.35
C ILE A 34 20.18 -9.97 -8.82
N THR A 35 19.07 -10.52 -9.29
CA THR A 35 18.56 -10.31 -10.66
C THR A 35 17.22 -9.57 -10.69
N THR A 36 16.52 -9.49 -9.57
CA THR A 36 15.23 -8.83 -9.46
C THR A 36 15.12 -8.11 -8.12
N ILE A 37 14.68 -6.86 -8.16
CA ILE A 37 14.39 -6.05 -7.00
C ILE A 37 12.86 -6.01 -6.84
N TRP A 38 12.38 -6.33 -5.65
CA TRP A 38 11.00 -6.11 -5.26
C TRP A 38 10.97 -4.89 -4.34
N ILE A 39 10.33 -3.80 -4.80
CA ILE A 39 10.16 -2.58 -4.01
C ILE A 39 8.83 -2.59 -3.26
N SER A 40 8.82 -2.00 -2.07
CA SER A 40 7.60 -1.78 -1.28
C SER A 40 6.56 -0.97 -2.07
N PRO A 41 5.27 -0.97 -1.66
CA PRO A 41 4.27 -0.18 -2.36
C PRO A 41 4.64 1.30 -2.35
N ILE A 42 4.57 1.94 -3.51
CA ILE A 42 4.86 3.36 -3.73
C ILE A 42 3.63 4.16 -4.17
N THR A 43 2.45 3.58 -4.05
CA THR A 43 1.20 4.30 -4.24
C THR A 43 1.00 5.33 -3.14
N GLN A 44 0.41 6.49 -3.47
CA GLN A 44 0.20 7.57 -2.50
C GLN A 44 -0.63 7.09 -1.32
N ASN A 45 -0.07 7.20 -0.13
CA ASN A 45 -0.72 6.95 1.15
C ASN A 45 -1.30 8.25 1.74
N PRO A 46 -2.13 8.20 2.79
CA PRO A 46 -2.63 9.40 3.44
C PRO A 46 -1.51 10.33 3.85
N TRP A 47 -1.72 11.62 3.61
CA TRP A 47 -0.72 12.63 3.95
C TRP A 47 -0.60 12.83 5.46
N ASP A 48 -1.72 12.69 6.17
CA ASP A 48 -1.76 12.78 7.62
C ASP A 48 -1.45 11.43 8.29
N ALA A 49 -1.08 11.49 9.56
CA ALA A 49 -0.91 10.31 10.37
C ALA A 49 -2.27 9.62 10.60
N TRP A 50 -2.30 8.34 10.26
CA TRP A 50 -3.44 7.46 10.48
C TRP A 50 -3.01 6.29 11.37
N GLY A 51 -3.97 5.61 11.95
CA GLY A 51 -3.70 4.55 12.90
C GLY A 51 -3.74 5.13 14.31
N LEU A 52 -4.95 5.26 14.81
CA LEU A 52 -5.16 5.36 16.23
C LEU A 52 -5.29 3.94 16.76
N ASN A 53 -4.39 3.55 17.65
CA ASN A 53 -4.64 2.42 18.52
C ASN A 53 -5.81 2.74 19.47
N LYS A 54 -6.94 3.10 18.89
CA LYS A 54 -8.23 3.11 19.54
C LYS A 54 -8.93 1.81 19.21
N PHE A 55 -8.68 0.80 19.99
CA PHE A 55 -9.65 -0.27 20.09
C PHE A 55 -10.75 0.22 21.05
N PRO A 56 -11.98 0.47 20.56
CA PRO A 56 -13.05 1.08 21.38
C PRO A 56 -13.48 0.24 22.59
N ASN A 57 -12.95 -0.95 22.77
CA ASN A 57 -13.44 -1.95 23.72
C ASN A 57 -12.35 -2.47 24.67
N GLY A 58 -11.40 -1.63 25.08
CA GLY A 58 -10.47 -1.99 26.15
C GLY A 58 -9.50 -3.10 25.78
N ASN A 59 -8.88 -3.01 24.63
CA ASN A 59 -7.80 -3.92 24.26
C ASN A 59 -6.66 -3.79 25.28
N LYS A 60 -6.02 -4.91 25.58
CA LYS A 60 -4.86 -5.03 26.49
C LYS A 60 -3.66 -4.13 26.12
N TYR A 61 -3.69 -3.46 24.99
CA TYR A 61 -2.71 -2.47 24.56
C TYR A 61 -3.10 -1.02 24.93
N ASP A 62 -4.27 -0.80 25.53
CA ASP A 62 -4.73 0.53 25.99
C ASP A 62 -4.16 0.90 27.37
N ASN A 63 -3.01 0.38 27.72
CA ASN A 63 -2.39 0.64 29.00
C ASN A 63 -1.75 2.02 29.14
N THR A 64 -1.72 2.84 28.10
CA THR A 64 -0.87 4.02 28.15
C THR A 64 -1.59 5.35 28.04
N LYS A 65 -2.88 5.41 27.75
CA LYS A 65 -3.58 6.66 27.42
C LYS A 65 -2.88 7.51 26.32
N ALA A 66 -1.78 7.03 25.80
CA ALA A 66 -1.02 7.62 24.72
C ALA A 66 -1.54 7.06 23.42
N TYR A 67 -2.22 7.89 22.64
CA TYR A 67 -2.58 7.56 21.27
C TYR A 67 -1.29 7.54 20.46
N THR A 68 -0.83 6.36 20.08
CA THR A 68 0.27 6.25 19.14
C THR A 68 -0.32 6.39 17.76
N LYS A 69 -0.15 7.54 17.15
CA LYS A 69 -0.39 7.72 15.72
C LYS A 69 0.80 7.16 14.97
N PHE A 70 0.55 6.54 13.83
CA PHE A 70 1.57 6.09 12.90
C PHE A 70 1.16 6.45 11.48
N SER A 71 2.15 6.70 10.64
CA SER A 71 1.93 7.08 9.23
C SER A 71 1.85 5.85 8.32
N GLY A 72 1.46 6.06 7.08
CA GLY A 72 1.48 5.03 6.03
C GLY A 72 2.88 4.76 5.46
N TYR A 73 3.96 4.91 6.26
CA TYR A 73 5.36 4.77 5.84
C TYR A 73 5.69 3.44 5.14
N HIS A 74 4.90 2.42 5.41
CA HIS A 74 5.04 1.09 4.82
C HIS A 74 4.41 0.97 3.42
N GLY A 75 3.59 1.92 2.97
CA GLY A 75 2.98 1.94 1.65
C GLY A 75 1.65 1.19 1.51
N TYR A 76 1.19 0.45 2.52
CA TYR A 76 0.03 -0.44 2.41
C TYR A 76 -1.33 0.22 2.66
N TRP A 77 -1.43 1.55 2.62
CA TRP A 77 -2.71 2.27 2.77
C TRP A 77 -2.98 3.17 1.56
N PRO A 78 -3.11 2.63 0.35
CA PRO A 78 -3.27 3.45 -0.84
C PRO A 78 -4.52 4.34 -0.71
N ILE A 79 -4.33 5.65 -0.88
CA ILE A 79 -5.42 6.62 -0.98
C ILE A 79 -5.73 6.97 -2.43
N TYR A 80 -4.71 6.90 -3.29
CA TYR A 80 -4.83 6.99 -4.75
C TYR A 80 -4.16 5.76 -5.38
N ALA A 81 -4.86 5.10 -6.30
CA ALA A 81 -4.37 3.87 -6.92
C ALA A 81 -3.26 4.10 -7.97
N THR A 82 -3.16 5.31 -8.53
CA THR A 82 -2.33 5.62 -9.71
C THR A 82 -1.33 6.75 -9.49
N GLU A 83 -1.23 7.28 -8.27
CA GLU A 83 -0.28 8.35 -7.92
C GLU A 83 0.90 7.80 -7.12
N VAL A 84 2.10 8.32 -7.37
CA VAL A 84 3.29 7.97 -6.59
C VAL A 84 3.26 8.64 -5.20
N GLU A 85 3.78 7.93 -4.20
CA GLU A 85 3.99 8.45 -2.86
C GLU A 85 5.12 9.51 -2.88
N LYS A 86 4.74 10.77 -2.73
CA LYS A 86 5.66 11.92 -2.87
C LYS A 86 6.75 11.99 -1.80
N ARG A 87 6.64 11.20 -0.73
CA ARG A 87 7.70 11.06 0.29
C ARG A 87 8.75 10.04 -0.08
N PHE A 88 8.47 9.18 -1.08
CA PHE A 88 9.41 8.17 -1.57
C PHE A 88 10.05 8.57 -2.91
N THR A 89 9.31 9.28 -3.77
CA THR A 89 9.77 9.55 -5.13
C THR A 89 8.95 10.61 -5.85
N THR A 90 9.51 11.11 -6.95
CA THR A 90 8.77 11.72 -8.07
C THR A 90 8.63 10.72 -9.21
N GLU A 91 7.79 11.03 -10.20
CA GLU A 91 7.65 10.18 -11.38
C GLU A 91 8.97 10.13 -12.18
N GLU A 92 9.68 11.24 -12.26
CA GLU A 92 10.97 11.34 -12.95
C GLU A 92 12.05 10.47 -12.29
N GLU A 93 12.14 10.50 -10.95
CA GLU A 93 13.06 9.66 -10.20
C GLU A 93 12.74 8.16 -10.36
N LEU A 94 11.45 7.83 -10.44
CA LEU A 94 11.02 6.46 -10.65
C LEU A 94 11.39 5.96 -12.03
N HIS A 95 11.18 6.76 -13.08
CA HIS A 95 11.63 6.45 -14.44
C HIS A 95 13.15 6.29 -14.50
N GLU A 96 13.92 7.17 -13.84
CA GLU A 96 15.38 7.04 -13.78
C GLU A 96 15.79 5.72 -13.12
N MET A 97 15.19 5.38 -11.99
CA MET A 97 15.51 4.15 -11.25
C MET A 97 15.28 2.91 -12.11
N LEU A 98 14.13 2.81 -12.80
CA LEU A 98 13.82 1.69 -13.68
C LEU A 98 14.79 1.58 -14.85
N ALA A 99 15.06 2.71 -15.53
CA ALA A 99 16.03 2.73 -16.63
C ALA A 99 17.44 2.31 -16.17
N VAL A 100 17.88 2.77 -15.00
CA VAL A 100 19.18 2.41 -14.43
C VAL A 100 19.20 0.92 -14.03
N ALA A 101 18.13 0.41 -13.46
CA ALA A 101 18.02 -1.02 -13.11
C ALA A 101 18.16 -1.91 -14.35
N HIS A 102 17.40 -1.62 -15.39
CA HIS A 102 17.44 -2.38 -16.65
C HIS A 102 18.84 -2.30 -17.30
N ALA A 103 19.48 -1.12 -17.29
CA ALA A 103 20.84 -0.97 -17.80
C ALA A 103 21.89 -1.81 -17.01
N HIS A 104 21.59 -2.17 -15.76
CA HIS A 104 22.43 -3.04 -14.93
C HIS A 104 21.96 -4.52 -14.94
N GLY A 105 21.00 -4.88 -15.81
CA GLY A 105 20.48 -6.24 -15.94
C GLY A 105 19.61 -6.68 -14.78
N LEU A 106 18.97 -5.73 -14.08
CA LEU A 106 18.07 -5.99 -12.95
C LEU A 106 16.62 -5.79 -13.41
N ASN A 107 15.75 -6.70 -13.07
CA ASN A 107 14.30 -6.50 -13.13
C ASN A 107 13.80 -5.79 -11.87
N VAL A 108 12.70 -5.07 -11.99
CA VAL A 108 12.05 -4.41 -10.85
C VAL A 108 10.56 -4.77 -10.84
N ILE A 109 10.10 -5.36 -9.75
CA ILE A 109 8.68 -5.62 -9.53
C ILE A 109 8.12 -4.73 -8.43
N LEU A 110 6.90 -4.27 -8.63
CA LEU A 110 6.18 -3.40 -7.69
C LEU A 110 5.33 -4.24 -6.74
N ASP A 111 5.44 -3.99 -5.45
CA ASP A 111 4.45 -4.48 -4.48
C ASP A 111 3.14 -3.71 -4.68
N TYR A 112 2.09 -4.41 -5.12
CA TYR A 112 0.82 -3.80 -5.47
C TYR A 112 -0.28 -4.20 -4.50
N VAL A 113 -0.95 -3.18 -3.93
CA VAL A 113 -2.07 -3.35 -2.98
C VAL A 113 -3.37 -3.29 -3.75
N ALA A 114 -3.92 -4.45 -4.13
CA ALA A 114 -5.17 -4.54 -4.87
C ALA A 114 -6.40 -4.77 -3.96
N ASN A 115 -6.20 -5.39 -2.79
CA ASN A 115 -7.30 -5.85 -1.94
C ASN A 115 -8.12 -4.72 -1.32
N HIS A 116 -7.52 -3.59 -0.99
CA HIS A 116 -8.15 -2.53 -0.21
C HIS A 116 -7.63 -1.15 -0.58
N MET A 117 -8.37 -0.13 -0.17
CA MET A 117 -7.94 1.26 -0.20
C MET A 117 -8.17 1.90 1.17
N HIS A 118 -7.50 3.01 1.44
CA HIS A 118 -7.78 3.80 2.63
C HIS A 118 -9.20 4.38 2.56
N ILE A 119 -9.92 4.36 3.68
CA ILE A 119 -11.34 4.80 3.78
C ILE A 119 -11.58 6.24 3.30
N ASN A 120 -10.56 7.09 3.37
CA ASN A 120 -10.61 8.47 2.86
C ASN A 120 -10.23 8.59 1.38
N SER A 121 -10.06 7.48 0.66
CA SER A 121 -9.84 7.51 -0.77
C SER A 121 -10.96 8.29 -1.49
N PRO A 122 -10.64 9.17 -2.44
CA PRO A 122 -11.64 9.79 -3.31
C PRO A 122 -12.50 8.74 -4.02
N THR A 123 -11.90 7.66 -4.47
CA THR A 123 -12.63 6.53 -5.10
C THR A 123 -13.74 5.99 -4.20
N LEU A 124 -13.46 5.75 -2.93
CA LEU A 124 -14.47 5.24 -1.99
C LEU A 124 -15.47 6.31 -1.56
N ARG A 125 -15.15 7.59 -1.68
CA ARG A 125 -16.14 8.68 -1.48
C ARG A 125 -17.10 8.80 -2.64
N GLU A 126 -16.63 8.58 -3.86
CA GLU A 126 -17.45 8.58 -5.09
C GLU A 126 -18.27 7.31 -5.21
N HIS A 127 -17.74 6.19 -4.75
CA HIS A 127 -18.32 4.85 -4.82
C HIS A 127 -18.34 4.19 -3.43
N PRO A 128 -19.20 4.65 -2.50
CA PRO A 128 -19.21 4.14 -1.14
C PRO A 128 -19.68 2.69 -1.03
N ASP A 129 -20.23 2.13 -2.10
CA ASP A 129 -20.66 0.74 -2.22
C ASP A 129 -19.59 -0.19 -2.85
N TRP A 130 -18.40 0.32 -3.14
CA TRP A 130 -17.32 -0.49 -3.74
C TRP A 130 -16.53 -1.32 -2.73
N HIS A 131 -16.72 -1.10 -1.46
CA HIS A 131 -16.13 -1.96 -0.43
C HIS A 131 -17.15 -2.95 0.15
N THR A 132 -16.65 -4.02 0.72
CA THR A 132 -17.45 -5.03 1.40
C THR A 132 -18.05 -4.49 2.71
N ASP A 133 -19.06 -5.16 3.24
CA ASP A 133 -19.70 -4.76 4.48
C ASP A 133 -18.77 -4.96 5.69
N SER A 134 -18.70 -3.95 6.55
CA SER A 134 -17.96 -4.01 7.82
C SER A 134 -18.64 -4.84 8.91
N ILE A 135 -19.90 -5.22 8.67
CA ILE A 135 -20.70 -6.05 9.57
C ILE A 135 -21.25 -7.23 8.78
N LEU A 136 -21.04 -8.43 9.27
CA LEU A 136 -21.57 -9.65 8.67
C LEU A 136 -23.09 -9.75 8.90
N PRO A 137 -23.82 -10.57 8.11
CA PRO A 137 -25.26 -10.78 8.28
C PRO A 137 -25.67 -11.29 9.66
N ASP A 138 -24.77 -11.93 10.38
CA ASP A 138 -24.99 -12.42 11.76
C ASP A 138 -24.71 -11.34 12.84
N GLY A 139 -24.36 -10.11 12.43
CA GLY A 139 -24.10 -8.98 13.31
C GLY A 139 -22.67 -8.88 13.83
N ARG A 140 -21.80 -9.83 13.53
CA ARG A 140 -20.37 -9.74 13.89
C ARG A 140 -19.64 -8.71 13.00
N ARG A 141 -18.59 -8.13 13.54
CA ARG A 141 -17.68 -7.29 12.74
C ARG A 141 -16.92 -8.15 11.72
N ASN A 142 -16.90 -7.68 10.47
CA ASN A 142 -16.14 -8.30 9.39
C ASN A 142 -14.71 -7.74 9.38
N LEU A 143 -13.95 -8.06 10.43
CA LEU A 143 -12.61 -7.54 10.66
C LEU A 143 -11.68 -8.69 11.08
N GLU A 144 -10.55 -8.83 10.40
CA GLU A 144 -9.51 -9.84 10.68
C GLU A 144 -10.01 -11.30 10.62
N LEU A 145 -11.04 -11.57 9.86
CA LEU A 145 -11.61 -12.92 9.68
C LEU A 145 -10.92 -13.64 8.51
N TRP A 146 -9.61 -13.82 8.63
CA TRP A 146 -8.67 -14.21 7.56
C TRP A 146 -9.02 -15.50 6.80
N ASP A 147 -9.67 -16.43 7.43
CA ASP A 147 -10.06 -17.73 6.85
C ASP A 147 -11.56 -17.82 6.61
N GLU A 148 -12.38 -17.35 7.56
CA GLU A 148 -13.84 -17.47 7.51
C GLU A 148 -14.45 -16.56 6.42
N ALA A 149 -14.00 -15.31 6.35
CA ALA A 149 -14.51 -14.30 5.42
C ALA A 149 -13.40 -13.75 4.52
N ARG A 150 -12.55 -14.64 3.99
CA ARG A 150 -11.30 -14.27 3.33
C ARG A 150 -11.42 -13.27 2.18
N LEU A 151 -12.53 -13.27 1.44
CA LEU A 151 -12.75 -12.35 0.31
C LEU A 151 -13.41 -11.03 0.69
N THR A 152 -13.90 -10.91 1.92
CA THR A 152 -14.70 -9.75 2.35
C THR A 152 -14.19 -9.09 3.62
N THR A 153 -13.33 -9.76 4.40
CA THR A 153 -12.86 -9.23 5.69
C THR A 153 -11.99 -8.00 5.52
N TRP A 154 -12.24 -6.98 6.33
CA TRP A 154 -11.39 -5.81 6.41
C TRP A 154 -10.12 -6.11 7.19
N PHE A 155 -9.01 -5.53 6.79
CA PHE A 155 -7.71 -5.70 7.45
C PHE A 155 -7.57 -4.76 8.64
N ASP A 156 -8.18 -3.58 8.56
CA ASP A 156 -8.36 -2.65 9.68
C ASP A 156 -9.56 -1.75 9.38
N VAL A 157 -10.01 -1.01 10.38
CA VAL A 157 -11.19 -0.12 10.30
C VAL A 157 -11.03 1.02 9.29
N HIS A 158 -9.80 1.36 8.94
CA HIS A 158 -9.49 2.45 8.00
C HIS A 158 -9.08 1.96 6.60
N ILE A 159 -9.02 0.64 6.38
CA ILE A 159 -8.65 0.01 5.10
C ILE A 159 -9.70 -1.03 4.71
N PRO A 160 -10.90 -0.57 4.30
CA PRO A 160 -11.97 -1.45 3.82
C PRO A 160 -11.53 -2.27 2.62
N THR A 161 -11.88 -3.54 2.63
CA THR A 161 -11.66 -4.45 1.50
C THR A 161 -12.58 -4.10 0.35
N LEU A 162 -12.05 -4.00 -0.86
CA LEU A 162 -12.81 -3.77 -2.08
C LEU A 162 -13.61 -5.02 -2.45
N ASP A 163 -14.83 -4.84 -2.94
CA ASP A 163 -15.69 -5.93 -3.40
C ASP A 163 -15.30 -6.33 -4.84
N LEU A 164 -14.14 -6.96 -4.98
CA LEU A 164 -13.56 -7.32 -6.27
C LEU A 164 -14.28 -8.48 -6.98
N GLU A 165 -15.25 -9.12 -6.34
CA GLU A 165 -16.14 -10.07 -7.02
C GLU A 165 -17.13 -9.36 -7.95
N ARG A 166 -17.33 -8.05 -7.77
CA ARG A 166 -18.18 -7.22 -8.63
C ARG A 166 -17.37 -6.68 -9.83
N PRO A 167 -17.78 -6.97 -11.08
CA PRO A 167 -17.05 -6.50 -12.27
C PRO A 167 -16.90 -4.97 -12.34
N GLU A 168 -17.88 -4.21 -11.85
CA GLU A 168 -17.86 -2.74 -11.81
C GLU A 168 -16.84 -2.17 -10.82
N VAL A 169 -16.35 -2.98 -9.88
CA VAL A 169 -15.25 -2.64 -8.96
C VAL A 169 -13.94 -3.20 -9.51
N CYS A 170 -13.93 -4.46 -9.92
CA CYS A 170 -12.73 -5.14 -10.38
C CYS A 170 -12.13 -4.49 -11.64
N ALA A 171 -12.96 -4.15 -12.64
CA ALA A 171 -12.45 -3.61 -13.90
C ALA A 171 -11.70 -2.27 -13.73
N PRO A 172 -12.26 -1.22 -13.09
CA PRO A 172 -11.52 0.04 -12.88
C PRO A 172 -10.27 -0.14 -12.01
N MET A 173 -10.29 -1.07 -11.04
CA MET A 173 -9.13 -1.34 -10.21
C MET A 173 -8.03 -2.08 -10.99
N THR A 174 -8.41 -2.94 -11.94
CA THR A 174 -7.47 -3.56 -12.89
C THR A 174 -6.86 -2.52 -13.81
N ASP A 175 -7.66 -1.63 -14.37
CA ASP A 175 -7.16 -0.51 -15.20
C ASP A 175 -6.17 0.36 -14.41
N SER A 176 -6.46 0.62 -13.14
CA SER A 176 -5.55 1.35 -12.24
C SER A 176 -4.21 0.62 -12.02
N ALA A 177 -4.25 -0.71 -11.94
CA ALA A 177 -3.01 -1.51 -11.84
C ALA A 177 -2.19 -1.43 -13.13
N LEU A 178 -2.83 -1.49 -14.29
CA LEU A 178 -2.16 -1.44 -15.59
C LEU A 178 -1.44 -0.11 -15.84
N VAL A 179 -1.90 0.99 -15.24
CA VAL A 179 -1.21 2.29 -15.32
C VAL A 179 0.27 2.17 -14.90
N TRP A 180 0.58 1.34 -13.90
CA TRP A 180 1.96 1.17 -13.42
C TRP A 180 2.86 0.47 -14.43
N LEU A 181 2.32 -0.44 -15.24
CA LEU A 181 3.06 -1.10 -16.32
C LEU A 181 3.14 -0.24 -17.57
N GLU A 182 2.05 0.49 -17.90
CA GLU A 182 1.98 1.31 -19.11
C GLU A 182 2.76 2.63 -18.98
N LYS A 183 2.72 3.25 -17.81
CA LYS A 183 3.37 4.54 -17.54
C LYS A 183 4.82 4.38 -17.09
N PHE A 184 5.09 3.34 -16.30
CA PHE A 184 6.41 3.01 -15.78
C PHE A 184 6.82 1.64 -16.30
N ASP A 185 8.07 1.42 -16.53
CA ASP A 185 8.60 0.20 -17.12
C ASP A 185 8.91 -0.87 -16.06
N PHE A 186 7.92 -1.17 -15.18
CA PHE A 186 8.01 -2.28 -14.24
C PHE A 186 7.92 -3.62 -14.96
N ASP A 187 8.69 -4.60 -14.50
CA ASP A 187 8.70 -5.96 -15.04
C ASP A 187 7.54 -6.82 -14.52
N GLY A 188 6.79 -6.34 -13.54
CA GLY A 188 5.62 -7.02 -13.01
C GLY A 188 5.25 -6.57 -11.60
N PHE A 189 4.40 -7.38 -10.96
CA PHE A 189 3.89 -7.12 -9.62
C PHE A 189 4.21 -8.27 -8.65
N ARG A 190 4.41 -7.92 -7.40
CA ARG A 190 4.10 -8.78 -6.26
C ARG A 190 2.74 -8.32 -5.73
N HIS A 191 1.74 -9.19 -5.76
CA HIS A 191 0.43 -8.87 -5.22
C HIS A 191 0.42 -9.07 -3.70
N ASP A 192 0.13 -7.99 -2.99
CA ASP A 192 -0.19 -8.06 -1.57
C ASP A 192 -1.51 -8.80 -1.35
N ALA A 193 -1.64 -9.44 -0.20
CA ALA A 193 -2.90 -10.07 0.23
C ALA A 193 -3.56 -11.02 -0.80
N CYS A 194 -2.79 -11.68 -1.67
CA CYS A 194 -3.34 -12.50 -2.77
C CYS A 194 -4.29 -13.62 -2.31
N LYS A 195 -4.19 -14.08 -1.06
CA LYS A 195 -5.15 -15.00 -0.44
C LYS A 195 -6.58 -14.43 -0.40
N HIS A 196 -6.71 -13.12 -0.34
CA HIS A 196 -7.95 -12.36 -0.14
C HIS A 196 -8.54 -11.80 -1.43
N ILE A 197 -7.88 -12.01 -2.54
CA ILE A 197 -8.35 -11.60 -3.88
C ILE A 197 -9.10 -12.77 -4.52
N PRO A 198 -10.29 -12.52 -5.15
CA PRO A 198 -11.10 -13.55 -5.80
C PRO A 198 -10.41 -14.19 -7.01
#